data_9b480e3c9c74a5dfd2b8abe56c5ee176
#
_entry.id   9b480e3c9c74a5dfd2b8abe56c5ee176
#
_cell.length_a   1.000
_cell.length_b   1.000
_cell.length_c   1.000
_cell.angle_alpha   90.00
_cell.angle_beta   90.00
_cell.angle_gamma   90.00
#
_symmetry.space_group_name_H-M   'P 1'
#
loop_
_entity.id
_entity.type
_entity.pdbx_description
1 polymer ?
#
loop_
_entity_poly.entity_id
_entity_poly.type
_entity_poly.pdbx_seq_one_letter_code
_entity_poly.pdbx_strand_id
1 'polypeptide(L)'
;VEFEGVMTNCEVYLNGEKITEHHGGYMGFVADITDRIDRKGTNVLAVRVSAEYDKLTPPGKPQERMDFYYYSGIYRDVRMVITDKIYITDPLQEDIVAGGGQFVTFPEVSEEKATVHVATHVRNLTEEDAELQLLSQLCDSTGKVVAEATTPLAVKAQRGQTAEQDFAVASPALWHPYHPSLYTLRTQVLKGTQVVDETTEQVGIRTIRYTAEEGFFINGKHLYMRGANRHQAFPNVGDAASNSMQVRDVLNLKRGGYNAVRAAHYPSDPAFLDACDRYGLLVVECIPGWQFFNPDTTFVNRLFDVGRKMIRRDRNHPSVVLWETALNESRYPVSLAEDLQKMAHAEMPGDQMYTAGDYLGHADMEHCYDVFYKQVKGYPKNGDVMSNFREDFIAIKPVFTREWGDGAGPKPRVSLKENEQEQLRQCFSRIEQLNGNGYFDWCMLDANPNMGGHFLWSYNDYARGSEDETMY
;
A
#
# COMPACT_ATOMS: atom_id res chain seq x y z
N VAL A 1 -6.19 15.92 -15.03
CA VAL A 1 -5.97 16.32 -13.63
C VAL A 1 -6.04 15.08 -12.77
N GLU A 2 -5.01 14.86 -12.01
CA GLU A 2 -4.81 13.76 -11.11
C GLU A 2 -5.14 14.18 -9.69
N PHE A 3 -5.96 13.39 -9.01
CA PHE A 3 -6.29 13.57 -7.60
C PHE A 3 -5.80 12.35 -6.84
N GLU A 4 -4.94 12.52 -5.86
CA GLU A 4 -4.43 11.40 -5.05
C GLU A 4 -5.39 10.93 -3.96
N GLY A 5 -6.30 11.79 -3.51
CA GLY A 5 -7.31 11.43 -2.52
C GLY A 5 -8.36 12.51 -2.29
N VAL A 6 -9.63 12.12 -2.45
CA VAL A 6 -10.81 13.00 -2.21
C VAL A 6 -11.84 12.22 -1.40
N MET A 7 -12.07 12.62 -0.17
CA MET A 7 -12.91 11.87 0.77
C MET A 7 -14.33 12.45 0.82
N THR A 8 -15.39 11.71 0.54
CA THR A 8 -15.44 10.26 0.20
C THR A 8 -15.90 10.06 -1.23
N ASN A 9 -16.87 10.85 -1.69
CA ASN A 9 -17.44 10.83 -3.04
C ASN A 9 -17.29 12.22 -3.65
N CYS A 10 -16.98 12.31 -4.92
CA CYS A 10 -16.88 13.62 -5.58
C CYS A 10 -17.34 13.61 -7.03
N GLU A 11 -17.68 14.79 -7.51
CA GLU A 11 -17.94 15.12 -8.90
C GLU A 11 -16.99 16.24 -9.33
N VAL A 12 -16.36 16.08 -10.47
CA VAL A 12 -15.42 17.05 -11.04
C VAL A 12 -16.07 17.74 -12.21
N TYR A 13 -16.01 19.07 -12.22
CA TYR A 13 -16.57 19.94 -13.26
C TYR A 13 -15.48 20.83 -13.84
N LEU A 14 -15.48 21.01 -15.16
CA LEU A 14 -14.65 22.01 -15.83
C LEU A 14 -15.59 22.98 -16.58
N ASN A 15 -15.46 24.29 -16.33
CA ASN A 15 -16.25 25.34 -16.96
C ASN A 15 -17.77 25.13 -16.87
N GLY A 16 -18.23 24.50 -15.76
CA GLY A 16 -19.63 24.18 -15.52
C GLY A 16 -20.13 22.84 -16.08
N GLU A 17 -19.33 22.15 -16.87
CA GLU A 17 -19.64 20.79 -17.36
C GLU A 17 -19.06 19.71 -16.42
N LYS A 18 -19.86 18.68 -16.13
CA LYS A 18 -19.38 17.49 -15.39
C LYS A 18 -18.43 16.68 -16.26
N ILE A 19 -17.22 16.46 -15.73
CA ILE A 19 -16.17 15.66 -16.37
C ILE A 19 -16.25 14.20 -15.93
N THR A 20 -16.25 13.99 -14.61
CA THR A 20 -16.23 12.66 -14.02
C THR A 20 -16.80 12.67 -12.61
N GLU A 21 -17.02 11.49 -12.07
CA GLU A 21 -17.29 11.26 -10.64
C GLU A 21 -16.38 10.18 -10.11
N HIS A 22 -16.13 10.21 -8.80
CA HIS A 22 -15.31 9.23 -8.11
C HIS A 22 -15.92 8.85 -6.77
N HIS A 23 -15.79 7.56 -6.41
CA HIS A 23 -16.28 6.97 -5.17
C HIS A 23 -15.15 6.24 -4.46
N GLY A 24 -14.89 6.63 -3.21
CA GLY A 24 -13.80 6.10 -2.40
C GLY A 24 -12.69 7.12 -2.18
N GLY A 25 -12.32 7.33 -0.92
CA GLY A 25 -11.44 8.43 -0.54
C GLY A 25 -9.95 8.11 -0.54
N TYR A 26 -9.57 6.82 -0.49
CA TYR A 26 -8.19 6.43 -0.23
C TYR A 26 -7.35 6.15 -1.47
N MET A 27 -8.00 6.02 -2.63
CA MET A 27 -7.32 5.87 -3.91
C MET A 27 -7.52 7.10 -4.77
N GLY A 28 -6.51 7.39 -5.58
CA GLY A 28 -6.56 8.46 -6.56
C GLY A 28 -7.37 8.11 -7.80
N PHE A 29 -7.64 9.14 -8.60
CA PHE A 29 -8.29 9.03 -9.90
C PHE A 29 -7.84 10.15 -10.83
N VAL A 30 -8.07 9.97 -12.12
CA VAL A 30 -7.75 10.93 -13.17
C VAL A 30 -9.04 11.53 -13.76
N ALA A 31 -9.10 12.85 -13.85
CA ALA A 31 -10.11 13.58 -14.59
C ALA A 31 -9.48 14.07 -15.91
N ASP A 32 -9.81 13.41 -17.04
CA ASP A 32 -9.34 13.84 -18.34
C ASP A 32 -10.12 15.08 -18.81
N ILE A 33 -9.39 16.17 -18.97
CA ILE A 33 -9.94 17.47 -19.43
C ILE A 33 -9.47 17.87 -20.82
N THR A 34 -8.77 16.98 -21.53
CA THR A 34 -8.04 17.27 -22.78
C THR A 34 -8.91 17.94 -23.84
N ASP A 35 -10.12 17.43 -24.07
CA ASP A 35 -11.04 17.92 -25.10
C ASP A 35 -11.95 19.07 -24.65
N ARG A 36 -11.91 19.41 -23.36
CA ARG A 36 -12.82 20.39 -22.75
C ARG A 36 -12.13 21.64 -22.20
N ILE A 37 -10.81 21.62 -22.15
CA ILE A 37 -10.02 22.76 -21.71
C ILE A 37 -10.03 23.88 -22.76
N ASP A 38 -10.38 25.10 -22.33
CA ASP A 38 -10.17 26.28 -23.16
C ASP A 38 -8.68 26.66 -23.13
N ARG A 39 -7.99 26.41 -24.25
CA ARG A 39 -6.54 26.67 -24.38
C ARG A 39 -6.19 28.15 -24.50
N LYS A 40 -7.18 29.05 -24.66
CA LYS A 40 -6.99 30.49 -24.84
C LYS A 40 -7.57 31.34 -23.73
N GLY A 41 -8.48 30.77 -22.96
CA GLY A 41 -9.19 31.45 -21.89
C GLY A 41 -8.85 30.96 -20.50
N THR A 42 -9.60 31.45 -19.54
CA THR A 42 -9.54 30.98 -18.15
C THR A 42 -10.43 29.74 -18.01
N ASN A 43 -9.86 28.71 -17.38
CA ASN A 43 -10.62 27.53 -17.03
C ASN A 43 -10.92 27.53 -15.53
N VAL A 44 -12.11 27.10 -15.16
CA VAL A 44 -12.56 26.92 -13.80
C VAL A 44 -12.79 25.44 -13.55
N LEU A 45 -11.93 24.83 -12.75
CA LEU A 45 -12.11 23.49 -12.23
C LEU A 45 -12.84 23.57 -10.90
N ALA A 46 -14.00 22.93 -10.79
CA ALA A 46 -14.78 22.83 -9.58
C ALA A 46 -14.96 21.38 -9.16
N VAL A 47 -14.76 21.10 -7.87
CA VAL A 47 -14.91 19.75 -7.31
C VAL A 47 -15.98 19.81 -6.22
N ARG A 48 -17.09 19.13 -6.45
CA ARG A 48 -18.11 18.92 -5.43
C ARG A 48 -17.75 17.68 -4.63
N VAL A 49 -17.53 17.84 -3.33
CA VAL A 49 -17.15 16.75 -2.44
C VAL A 49 -18.27 16.48 -1.44
N SER A 50 -18.59 15.22 -1.19
CA SER A 50 -19.49 14.77 -0.13
C SER A 50 -18.80 13.72 0.73
N ALA A 51 -18.83 13.94 2.05
CA ALA A 51 -18.46 12.95 3.06
C ALA A 51 -19.69 12.41 3.81
N GLU A 52 -20.89 12.61 3.24
CA GLU A 52 -22.09 11.97 3.76
C GLU A 52 -21.92 10.45 3.79
N TYR A 53 -22.49 9.83 4.80
CA TYR A 53 -22.45 8.38 4.95
C TYR A 53 -22.98 7.66 3.70
N ASP A 54 -22.15 6.82 3.13
CA ASP A 54 -22.48 5.98 1.99
C ASP A 54 -22.08 4.53 2.28
N LYS A 55 -23.08 3.69 2.59
CA LYS A 55 -22.87 2.26 2.84
C LYS A 55 -22.40 1.46 1.62
N LEU A 56 -22.41 2.06 0.44
CA LEU A 56 -22.00 1.45 -0.83
C LEU A 56 -20.57 1.83 -1.24
N THR A 57 -19.89 2.71 -0.47
CA THR A 57 -18.49 3.07 -0.71
C THR A 57 -17.62 2.59 0.46
N PRO A 58 -16.62 1.73 0.24
CA PRO A 58 -15.71 1.32 1.30
C PRO A 58 -15.02 2.51 1.99
N PRO A 59 -14.88 2.47 3.34
CA PRO A 59 -15.13 1.38 4.28
C PRO A 59 -16.62 1.11 4.58
N GLY A 60 -17.56 1.97 4.20
CA GLY A 60 -19.01 1.75 4.22
C GLY A 60 -19.69 1.69 5.58
N LYS A 61 -18.95 1.69 6.68
CA LYS A 61 -19.47 1.72 8.04
C LYS A 61 -19.76 3.17 8.46
N PRO A 62 -20.86 3.44 9.20
CA PRO A 62 -21.14 4.77 9.72
C PRO A 62 -19.98 5.30 10.58
N GLN A 63 -19.62 6.56 10.38
CA GLN A 63 -18.43 7.16 11.01
C GLN A 63 -18.48 7.13 12.54
N GLU A 64 -19.65 7.34 13.14
CA GLU A 64 -19.86 7.25 14.58
C GLU A 64 -19.64 5.85 15.19
N ARG A 65 -19.46 4.84 14.33
CA ARG A 65 -19.15 3.45 14.71
C ARG A 65 -17.80 2.95 14.20
N MET A 66 -17.04 3.85 13.55
CA MET A 66 -15.70 3.53 13.06
C MET A 66 -14.66 3.62 14.19
N ASP A 67 -13.63 2.79 14.07
CA ASP A 67 -12.47 2.87 14.94
C ASP A 67 -11.53 4.02 14.56
N PHE A 68 -11.71 4.64 13.42
CA PHE A 68 -10.95 5.77 12.93
C PHE A 68 -11.85 6.79 12.24
N TYR A 69 -11.41 8.05 12.19
CA TYR A 69 -12.08 9.10 11.44
C TYR A 69 -11.57 9.16 10.01
N TYR A 70 -12.46 9.50 9.07
CA TYR A 70 -12.10 9.98 7.75
C TYR A 70 -12.63 11.41 7.58
N TYR A 71 -11.74 12.29 7.12
CA TYR A 71 -12.01 13.73 7.05
C TYR A 71 -12.42 14.12 5.62
N SER A 72 -13.48 14.92 5.50
CA SER A 72 -14.00 15.35 4.20
C SER A 72 -13.02 16.26 3.48
N GLY A 73 -13.00 16.17 2.16
CA GLY A 73 -12.32 17.12 1.30
C GLY A 73 -11.25 16.51 0.41
N ILE A 74 -10.57 17.35 -0.33
CA ILE A 74 -9.36 17.02 -1.07
C ILE A 74 -8.22 17.06 -0.06
N TYR A 75 -7.65 15.92 0.31
CA TYR A 75 -6.71 15.83 1.42
C TYR A 75 -5.31 15.35 1.03
N ARG A 76 -5.15 14.91 -0.22
CA ARG A 76 -3.86 14.57 -0.85
C ARG A 76 -3.60 15.48 -2.04
N ASP A 77 -2.47 15.33 -2.69
CA ASP A 77 -2.04 16.20 -3.77
C ASP A 77 -2.98 16.16 -4.99
N VAL A 78 -3.04 17.30 -5.69
CA VAL A 78 -3.73 17.43 -6.99
C VAL A 78 -2.72 17.98 -7.99
N ARG A 79 -2.59 17.30 -9.12
CA ARG A 79 -1.62 17.64 -10.17
C ARG A 79 -2.29 17.78 -11.53
N MET A 80 -1.78 18.71 -12.33
CA MET A 80 -2.09 18.74 -13.76
C MET A 80 -0.96 18.03 -14.50
N VAL A 81 -1.29 16.92 -15.15
CA VAL A 81 -0.37 16.18 -16.01
C VAL A 81 -0.62 16.61 -17.46
N ILE A 82 0.43 17.00 -18.16
CA ILE A 82 0.38 17.42 -19.56
C ILE A 82 1.35 16.54 -20.34
N THR A 83 0.82 15.80 -21.31
CA THR A 83 1.60 14.90 -22.15
C THR A 83 1.48 15.28 -23.62
N ASP A 84 2.30 14.68 -24.48
CA ASP A 84 2.04 14.60 -25.91
C ASP A 84 0.83 13.68 -26.17
N LYS A 85 0.37 13.59 -27.40
CA LYS A 85 -0.63 12.60 -27.83
C LYS A 85 -0.10 11.17 -27.85
N ILE A 86 1.21 11.01 -27.79
CA ILE A 86 1.90 9.72 -27.62
C ILE A 86 2.59 9.78 -26.27
N TYR A 87 2.16 8.94 -25.33
CA TYR A 87 2.60 9.02 -23.95
C TYR A 87 2.59 7.67 -23.23
N ILE A 88 3.37 7.54 -22.17
CA ILE A 88 3.33 6.43 -21.21
C ILE A 88 2.08 6.63 -20.36
N THR A 89 1.24 5.61 -20.26
CA THR A 89 -0.07 5.71 -19.63
C THR A 89 -0.01 5.73 -18.10
N ASP A 90 -1.08 6.18 -17.49
CA ASP A 90 -1.30 6.04 -16.05
C ASP A 90 -1.95 4.67 -15.75
N PRO A 91 -1.44 3.88 -14.80
CA PRO A 91 -1.96 2.54 -14.51
C PRO A 91 -3.36 2.55 -13.88
N LEU A 92 -3.78 3.65 -13.25
CA LEU A 92 -5.13 3.79 -12.66
C LEU A 92 -6.17 4.12 -13.72
N GLN A 93 -5.77 4.81 -14.80
CA GLN A 93 -6.66 5.22 -15.88
C GLN A 93 -6.88 4.12 -16.93
N GLU A 94 -5.83 3.34 -17.24
CA GLU A 94 -5.88 2.38 -18.36
C GLU A 94 -6.66 1.10 -18.05
N ASP A 95 -6.89 0.75 -16.83
CA ASP A 95 -7.61 -0.45 -16.38
C ASP A 95 -7.12 -1.76 -17.02
N ILE A 96 -5.80 -1.91 -17.17
CA ILE A 96 -5.16 -3.11 -17.72
C ILE A 96 -4.66 -3.98 -16.57
N VAL A 97 -5.13 -5.23 -16.51
CA VAL A 97 -4.68 -6.23 -15.53
C VAL A 97 -3.19 -6.52 -15.73
N ALA A 98 -2.41 -6.46 -14.66
CA ALA A 98 -0.95 -6.60 -14.65
C ALA A 98 -0.26 -5.68 -15.69
N GLY A 99 -0.83 -4.49 -15.94
CA GLY A 99 -0.36 -3.58 -17.00
C GLY A 99 -0.72 -2.13 -16.72
N GLY A 100 -0.60 -1.30 -17.79
CA GLY A 100 -0.74 0.16 -17.67
C GLY A 100 0.48 0.80 -17.01
N GLY A 101 0.85 2.02 -17.45
CA GLY A 101 2.05 2.68 -16.94
C GLY A 101 3.32 1.86 -17.11
N GLN A 102 4.11 1.82 -16.05
CA GLN A 102 5.27 0.93 -15.93
C GLN A 102 5.02 -0.16 -14.89
N PHE A 103 5.39 -1.38 -15.21
CA PHE A 103 5.41 -2.49 -14.27
C PHE A 103 6.81 -3.11 -14.26
N VAL A 104 7.47 -3.07 -13.12
CA VAL A 104 8.86 -3.53 -12.95
C VAL A 104 8.87 -4.79 -12.09
N THR A 105 9.53 -5.82 -12.58
CA THR A 105 9.73 -7.08 -11.86
C THR A 105 11.17 -7.53 -11.92
N PHE A 106 11.57 -8.45 -11.05
CA PHE A 106 12.94 -8.95 -10.94
C PHE A 106 12.94 -10.48 -11.01
N PRO A 107 12.88 -11.07 -12.22
CA PRO A 107 12.77 -12.53 -12.39
C PRO A 107 13.96 -13.32 -11.82
N GLU A 108 15.14 -12.71 -11.81
CA GLU A 108 16.36 -13.32 -11.27
C GLU A 108 17.12 -12.29 -10.46
N VAL A 109 17.43 -12.60 -9.20
CA VAL A 109 18.17 -11.71 -8.29
C VAL A 109 19.16 -12.51 -7.46
N SER A 110 20.43 -12.10 -7.51
CA SER A 110 21.50 -12.53 -6.62
C SER A 110 22.42 -11.36 -6.26
N GLU A 111 23.42 -11.57 -5.43
CA GLU A 111 24.44 -10.55 -5.13
C GLU A 111 25.36 -10.28 -6.34
N GLU A 112 25.46 -11.24 -7.27
CA GLU A 112 26.31 -11.13 -8.48
C GLU A 112 25.56 -10.52 -9.67
N LYS A 113 24.24 -10.76 -9.76
CA LYS A 113 23.45 -10.38 -10.93
C LYS A 113 21.97 -10.25 -10.59
N ALA A 114 21.31 -9.28 -11.22
CA ALA A 114 19.86 -9.23 -11.30
C ALA A 114 19.38 -9.03 -12.74
N THR A 115 18.24 -9.61 -13.08
CA THR A 115 17.49 -9.30 -14.29
C THR A 115 16.35 -8.34 -13.90
N VAL A 116 16.30 -7.18 -14.57
CA VAL A 116 15.21 -6.21 -14.43
C VAL A 116 14.31 -6.35 -15.64
N HIS A 117 13.07 -6.70 -15.42
CA HIS A 117 12.02 -6.76 -16.43
C HIS A 117 11.11 -5.56 -16.31
N VAL A 118 10.87 -4.83 -17.41
CA VAL A 118 10.06 -3.62 -17.46
C VAL A 118 9.01 -3.75 -18.54
N ALA A 119 7.74 -3.78 -18.18
CA ALA A 119 6.62 -3.66 -19.09
C ALA A 119 6.12 -2.22 -19.09
N THR A 120 6.21 -1.52 -20.22
CA THR A 120 5.77 -0.12 -20.38
C THR A 120 4.64 -0.02 -21.40
N HIS A 121 3.51 0.52 -20.96
CA HIS A 121 2.36 0.73 -21.86
C HIS A 121 2.35 2.16 -22.41
N VAL A 122 2.33 2.28 -23.74
CA VAL A 122 2.31 3.56 -24.47
C VAL A 122 1.01 3.69 -25.25
N ARG A 123 0.36 4.85 -25.15
CA ARG A 123 -0.87 5.23 -25.85
C ARG A 123 -0.53 6.15 -27.02
N ASN A 124 -1.18 5.93 -28.15
CA ASN A 124 -1.13 6.82 -29.31
C ASN A 124 -2.54 7.38 -29.58
N LEU A 125 -2.77 8.64 -29.29
CA LEU A 125 -4.01 9.38 -29.56
C LEU A 125 -3.97 10.18 -30.88
N THR A 126 -2.98 9.91 -31.74
CA THR A 126 -2.94 10.51 -33.08
C THR A 126 -3.79 9.71 -34.07
N GLU A 127 -4.11 10.31 -35.23
CA GLU A 127 -4.87 9.67 -36.32
C GLU A 127 -4.01 8.73 -37.18
N GLU A 128 -2.70 8.65 -36.90
CA GLU A 128 -1.74 7.86 -37.70
C GLU A 128 -1.03 6.82 -36.80
N ASP A 129 -0.64 5.70 -37.43
CA ASP A 129 0.24 4.72 -36.78
C ASP A 129 1.59 5.37 -36.48
N ALA A 130 2.15 5.05 -35.35
CA ALA A 130 3.43 5.59 -34.90
C ALA A 130 4.50 4.49 -34.75
N GLU A 131 5.62 4.72 -35.44
CA GLU A 131 6.85 3.94 -35.25
C GLU A 131 7.74 4.65 -34.22
N LEU A 132 7.95 4.02 -33.06
CA LEU A 132 8.60 4.57 -31.88
C LEU A 132 9.78 3.73 -31.47
N GLN A 133 10.61 4.28 -30.60
CA GLN A 133 11.59 3.55 -29.80
C GLN A 133 11.32 3.82 -28.31
N LEU A 134 11.38 2.80 -27.50
CA LEU A 134 11.36 2.88 -26.06
C LEU A 134 12.77 2.71 -25.53
N LEU A 135 13.33 3.76 -24.91
CA LEU A 135 14.63 3.74 -24.24
C LEU A 135 14.42 3.74 -22.74
N SER A 136 14.80 2.66 -22.07
CA SER A 136 14.81 2.59 -20.60
C SER A 136 16.23 2.51 -20.08
N GLN A 137 16.55 3.36 -19.11
CA GLN A 137 17.86 3.45 -18.47
C GLN A 137 17.70 3.30 -16.96
N LEU A 138 18.42 2.37 -16.37
CA LEU A 138 18.51 2.20 -14.93
C LEU A 138 19.74 2.94 -14.41
N CYS A 139 19.52 3.94 -13.56
CA CYS A 139 20.58 4.76 -12.98
C CYS A 139 20.76 4.42 -11.49
N ASP A 140 21.99 4.33 -11.03
CA ASP A 140 22.31 4.20 -9.61
C ASP A 140 22.10 5.53 -8.84
N SER A 141 22.32 5.51 -7.53
CA SER A 141 22.15 6.68 -6.65
C SER A 141 23.07 7.85 -7.00
N THR A 142 24.09 7.67 -7.85
CA THR A 142 24.98 8.74 -8.34
C THR A 142 24.49 9.32 -9.66
N GLY A 143 23.43 8.75 -10.26
CA GLY A 143 22.93 9.10 -11.58
C GLY A 143 23.66 8.43 -12.75
N LYS A 144 24.58 7.49 -12.47
CA LYS A 144 25.25 6.72 -13.50
C LYS A 144 24.34 5.63 -14.05
N VAL A 145 24.20 5.54 -15.37
CA VAL A 145 23.51 4.46 -16.05
C VAL A 145 24.28 3.14 -15.82
N VAL A 146 23.62 2.17 -15.20
CA VAL A 146 24.17 0.83 -14.90
C VAL A 146 23.62 -0.25 -15.82
N ALA A 147 22.46 -0.02 -16.42
CA ALA A 147 21.87 -0.86 -17.44
C ALA A 147 20.93 -0.03 -18.33
N GLU A 148 20.77 -0.44 -19.59
CA GLU A 148 19.84 0.19 -20.51
C GLU A 148 19.32 -0.79 -21.56
N ALA A 149 18.13 -0.52 -22.08
CA ALA A 149 17.55 -1.24 -23.20
C ALA A 149 16.85 -0.27 -24.13
N THR A 150 16.92 -0.54 -25.43
CA THR A 150 16.15 0.16 -26.46
C THR A 150 15.34 -0.85 -27.27
N THR A 151 14.04 -0.63 -27.37
CA THR A 151 13.10 -1.55 -28.04
C THR A 151 12.27 -0.78 -29.06
N PRO A 152 12.18 -1.23 -30.33
CA PRO A 152 11.24 -0.66 -31.28
C PRO A 152 9.80 -0.96 -30.85
N LEU A 153 8.92 0.04 -31.03
CA LEU A 153 7.52 -0.06 -30.62
C LEU A 153 6.60 0.58 -31.67
N ALA A 154 5.81 -0.26 -32.34
CA ALA A 154 4.79 0.20 -33.26
C ALA A 154 3.45 0.32 -32.52
N VAL A 155 2.86 1.52 -32.47
CA VAL A 155 1.58 1.78 -31.82
C VAL A 155 0.57 2.28 -32.86
N LYS A 156 -0.50 1.53 -33.05
CA LYS A 156 -1.58 1.89 -33.98
C LYS A 156 -2.28 3.17 -33.58
N ALA A 157 -2.81 3.91 -34.56
CA ALA A 157 -3.65 5.08 -34.33
C ALA A 157 -4.77 4.78 -33.33
N GLN A 158 -4.99 5.67 -32.38
CA GLN A 158 -6.03 5.56 -31.34
C GLN A 158 -5.96 4.28 -30.48
N ARG A 159 -4.75 3.69 -30.33
CA ARG A 159 -4.53 2.45 -29.57
C ARG A 159 -3.39 2.60 -28.57
N GLY A 160 -3.33 1.65 -27.64
CA GLY A 160 -2.20 1.43 -26.76
C GLY A 160 -1.47 0.13 -27.08
N GLN A 161 -0.21 0.07 -26.72
CA GLN A 161 0.66 -1.10 -26.86
C GLN A 161 1.64 -1.16 -25.71
N THR A 162 1.84 -2.37 -25.17
CA THR A 162 2.91 -2.63 -24.17
C THR A 162 4.17 -3.08 -24.87
N ALA A 163 5.31 -2.52 -24.49
CA ALA A 163 6.64 -3.02 -24.79
C ALA A 163 7.26 -3.64 -23.55
N GLU A 164 7.93 -4.75 -23.71
CA GLU A 164 8.64 -5.46 -22.65
C GLU A 164 10.14 -5.37 -22.89
N GLN A 165 10.91 -5.13 -21.83
CA GLN A 165 12.36 -4.98 -21.87
C GLN A 165 13.00 -5.74 -20.71
N ASP A 166 14.03 -6.49 -21.01
CA ASP A 166 14.88 -7.16 -20.03
C ASP A 166 16.29 -6.61 -20.10
N PHE A 167 16.89 -6.30 -18.95
CA PHE A 167 18.29 -5.95 -18.88
C PHE A 167 18.93 -6.43 -17.58
N ALA A 168 20.22 -6.79 -17.68
CA ALA A 168 20.97 -7.32 -16.56
C ALA A 168 21.73 -6.23 -15.83
N VAL A 169 21.70 -6.29 -14.50
CA VAL A 169 22.51 -5.45 -13.60
C VAL A 169 23.55 -6.34 -12.94
N ALA A 170 24.82 -6.06 -13.17
CA ALA A 170 25.93 -6.77 -12.53
C ALA A 170 26.18 -6.22 -11.12
N SER A 171 26.34 -7.10 -10.15
CA SER A 171 26.57 -6.76 -8.72
C SER A 171 25.60 -5.70 -8.20
N PRO A 172 24.28 -5.98 -8.25
CA PRO A 172 23.26 -5.00 -7.88
C PRO A 172 23.36 -4.63 -6.39
N ALA A 173 23.14 -3.36 -6.08
CA ALA A 173 22.90 -2.92 -4.72
C ALA A 173 21.45 -3.29 -4.34
N LEU A 174 21.28 -4.40 -3.63
CA LEU A 174 19.96 -4.90 -3.26
C LEU A 174 19.28 -4.00 -2.23
N TRP A 175 17.98 -3.73 -2.44
CA TRP A 175 17.18 -3.01 -1.47
C TRP A 175 16.89 -3.87 -0.23
N HIS A 176 17.07 -3.28 0.95
CA HIS A 176 16.80 -3.93 2.22
C HIS A 176 16.44 -2.86 3.27
N PRO A 177 15.55 -3.11 4.26
CA PRO A 177 15.14 -2.09 5.23
C PRO A 177 16.28 -1.49 6.06
N TYR A 178 17.43 -2.16 6.16
CA TYR A 178 18.63 -1.62 6.80
C TYR A 178 19.64 -1.00 5.80
N HIS A 179 19.47 -1.24 4.51
CA HIS A 179 20.29 -0.71 3.42
C HIS A 179 19.39 -0.42 2.21
N PRO A 180 18.57 0.65 2.26
CA PRO A 180 17.55 0.91 1.26
C PRO A 180 18.15 1.51 -0.03
N SER A 181 18.77 0.64 -0.84
CA SER A 181 19.37 1.03 -2.11
C SER A 181 18.30 1.16 -3.19
N LEU A 182 18.16 2.35 -3.77
CA LEU A 182 17.22 2.63 -4.85
C LEU A 182 17.98 2.95 -6.14
N TYR A 183 17.37 2.55 -7.24
CA TYR A 183 17.73 2.95 -8.60
C TYR A 183 16.65 3.86 -9.16
N THR A 184 17.02 4.72 -10.09
CA THR A 184 16.08 5.50 -10.89
C THR A 184 15.94 4.85 -12.26
N LEU A 185 14.77 4.32 -12.55
CA LEU A 185 14.38 3.88 -13.89
C LEU A 185 13.86 5.08 -14.66
N ARG A 186 14.57 5.49 -15.70
CA ARG A 186 14.16 6.55 -16.62
C ARG A 186 13.75 5.92 -17.92
N THR A 187 12.53 6.18 -18.38
CA THR A 187 11.99 5.63 -19.62
C THR A 187 11.52 6.75 -20.54
N GLN A 188 12.03 6.76 -21.78
CA GLN A 188 11.74 7.73 -22.81
C GLN A 188 11.05 7.06 -24.00
N VAL A 189 10.00 7.69 -24.50
CA VAL A 189 9.37 7.38 -25.77
C VAL A 189 9.93 8.31 -26.83
N LEU A 190 10.55 7.72 -27.86
CA LEU A 190 11.22 8.46 -28.94
C LEU A 190 10.46 8.28 -30.27
N LYS A 191 10.18 9.38 -30.97
CA LYS A 191 9.72 9.40 -32.36
C LYS A 191 10.87 9.94 -33.22
N GLY A 192 11.57 9.05 -33.89
CA GLY A 192 12.87 9.37 -34.50
C GLY A 192 13.92 9.72 -33.43
N THR A 193 14.39 10.96 -33.43
CA THR A 193 15.36 11.49 -32.44
C THR A 193 14.67 12.36 -31.35
N GLN A 194 13.39 12.61 -31.47
CA GLN A 194 12.65 13.45 -30.54
C GLN A 194 12.08 12.62 -29.40
N VAL A 195 12.34 13.03 -28.15
CA VAL A 195 11.63 12.52 -26.98
C VAL A 195 10.23 13.12 -26.97
N VAL A 196 9.20 12.30 -27.07
CA VAL A 196 7.78 12.72 -27.06
C VAL A 196 7.18 12.56 -25.67
N ASP A 197 7.69 11.60 -24.87
CA ASP A 197 7.30 11.47 -23.46
C ASP A 197 8.43 10.85 -22.64
N GLU A 198 8.43 11.12 -21.33
CA GLU A 198 9.42 10.59 -20.40
C GLU A 198 8.81 10.40 -19.02
N THR A 199 9.12 9.30 -18.39
CA THR A 199 8.81 9.06 -16.97
C THR A 199 10.03 8.58 -16.19
N THR A 200 10.00 8.79 -14.87
CA THR A 200 11.00 8.29 -13.94
C THR A 200 10.34 7.57 -12.77
N GLU A 201 10.85 6.41 -12.42
CA GLU A 201 10.38 5.58 -11.32
C GLU A 201 11.53 5.24 -10.38
N GLN A 202 11.30 5.25 -9.08
CA GLN A 202 12.26 4.73 -8.11
C GLN A 202 12.03 3.24 -7.92
N VAL A 203 13.04 2.41 -8.12
CA VAL A 203 12.92 0.96 -8.01
C VAL A 203 13.98 0.38 -7.09
N GLY A 204 13.62 -0.64 -6.33
CA GLY A 204 14.55 -1.35 -5.44
C GLY A 204 14.64 -2.83 -5.80
N ILE A 205 15.80 -3.26 -6.24
CA ILE A 205 16.05 -4.66 -6.62
C ILE A 205 16.07 -5.53 -5.36
N ARG A 206 15.13 -6.45 -5.23
CA ARG A 206 15.03 -7.36 -4.09
C ARG A 206 14.30 -8.65 -4.46
N THR A 207 14.41 -9.64 -3.58
CA THR A 207 13.50 -10.79 -3.51
C THR A 207 12.85 -10.85 -2.14
N ILE A 208 11.62 -11.37 -2.10
CA ILE A 208 10.93 -11.71 -0.85
C ILE A 208 10.43 -13.15 -0.93
N ARG A 209 10.39 -13.81 0.21
CA ARG A 209 9.84 -15.14 0.36
C ARG A 209 9.23 -15.31 1.75
N TYR A 210 8.05 -15.92 1.79
CA TYR A 210 7.42 -16.37 3.02
C TYR A 210 7.33 -17.90 3.02
N THR A 211 7.68 -18.51 4.15
CA THR A 211 7.47 -19.95 4.36
C THR A 211 6.77 -20.21 5.69
N ALA A 212 6.03 -21.32 5.75
CA ALA A 212 5.36 -21.74 6.98
C ALA A 212 6.36 -22.18 8.07
N GLU A 213 7.52 -22.70 7.66
CA GLU A 213 8.54 -23.27 8.55
C GLU A 213 9.52 -22.22 9.08
N GLU A 214 9.83 -21.21 8.26
CA GLU A 214 10.96 -20.31 8.52
C GLU A 214 10.55 -18.82 8.55
N GLY A 215 9.29 -18.46 8.22
CA GLY A 215 8.80 -17.09 8.24
C GLY A 215 9.21 -16.26 7.00
N PHE A 216 9.58 -15.01 7.22
CA PHE A 216 9.86 -14.03 6.16
C PHE A 216 11.34 -13.90 5.83
N PHE A 217 11.62 -13.83 4.54
CA PHE A 217 12.98 -13.63 4.00
C PHE A 217 12.99 -12.47 3.00
N ILE A 218 14.06 -11.69 3.06
CA ILE A 218 14.40 -10.71 2.04
C ILE A 218 15.81 -10.97 1.54
N ASN A 219 15.99 -11.00 0.21
CA ASN A 219 17.28 -11.31 -0.44
C ASN A 219 17.93 -12.61 0.10
N GLY A 220 17.12 -13.64 0.31
CA GLY A 220 17.54 -14.93 0.82
C GLY A 220 17.92 -14.95 2.33
N LYS A 221 17.82 -13.83 3.04
CA LYS A 221 18.15 -13.73 4.47
C LYS A 221 16.89 -13.61 5.30
N HIS A 222 16.79 -14.39 6.37
CA HIS A 222 15.67 -14.30 7.31
C HIS A 222 15.60 -12.91 7.95
N LEU A 223 14.40 -12.34 7.98
CA LEU A 223 14.13 -11.06 8.62
C LEU A 223 12.83 -11.13 9.41
N TYR A 224 12.90 -10.75 10.66
CA TYR A 224 11.73 -10.62 11.53
C TYR A 224 11.17 -9.20 11.44
N MET A 225 9.90 -9.06 11.08
CA MET A 225 9.23 -7.76 11.01
C MET A 225 8.86 -7.28 12.43
N ARG A 226 9.48 -6.20 12.87
CA ARG A 226 9.13 -5.47 14.09
C ARG A 226 8.39 -4.21 13.67
N GLY A 227 7.06 -4.31 13.66
CA GLY A 227 6.21 -3.29 13.08
C GLY A 227 5.31 -2.58 14.08
N ALA A 228 4.66 -1.53 13.59
CA ALA A 228 3.54 -0.89 14.23
C ALA A 228 2.41 -0.63 13.21
N ASN A 229 1.18 -0.58 13.69
CA ASN A 229 0.04 -0.11 12.91
C ASN A 229 0.03 1.42 12.90
N ARG A 230 -0.31 2.02 11.76
CA ARG A 230 -0.36 3.46 11.60
C ARG A 230 -1.69 3.91 11.00
N HIS A 231 -2.35 4.84 11.68
CA HIS A 231 -3.36 5.71 11.06
C HIS A 231 -2.71 6.97 10.51
N GLN A 232 -3.25 7.50 9.39
CA GLN A 232 -2.66 8.68 8.72
C GLN A 232 -3.08 10.02 9.34
N ALA A 233 -4.07 10.02 10.23
CA ALA A 233 -4.62 11.23 10.82
C ALA A 233 -3.65 11.89 11.81
N PHE A 234 -3.60 13.23 11.78
CA PHE A 234 -2.82 14.05 12.70
C PHE A 234 -3.70 15.04 13.46
N PRO A 235 -3.36 15.36 14.71
CA PRO A 235 -4.03 16.44 15.44
C PRO A 235 -4.03 17.73 14.65
N ASN A 236 -5.17 18.41 14.61
CA ASN A 236 -5.43 19.71 13.98
C ASN A 236 -5.46 19.73 12.44
N VAL A 237 -4.99 18.72 11.75
CA VAL A 237 -5.01 18.65 10.27
C VAL A 237 -5.80 17.46 9.73
N GLY A 238 -6.18 16.51 10.59
CA GLY A 238 -6.87 15.29 10.15
C GLY A 238 -6.00 14.48 9.18
N ASP A 239 -6.60 14.00 8.10
CA ASP A 239 -5.92 13.23 7.06
C ASP A 239 -5.09 14.09 6.08
N ALA A 240 -5.22 15.43 6.12
CA ALA A 240 -4.50 16.34 5.24
C ALA A 240 -3.05 16.57 5.70
N ALA A 241 -2.35 15.49 6.01
CA ALA A 241 -0.95 15.51 6.36
C ALA A 241 -0.08 15.76 5.12
N SER A 242 0.78 16.78 5.18
CA SER A 242 1.69 17.10 4.08
C SER A 242 2.72 15.99 3.85
N ASN A 243 3.33 15.96 2.64
CA ASN A 243 4.36 14.98 2.28
C ASN A 243 5.52 14.98 3.29
N SER A 244 5.90 16.14 3.85
CA SER A 244 6.92 16.22 4.91
C SER A 244 6.48 15.58 6.23
N MET A 245 5.19 15.57 6.54
CA MET A 245 4.66 14.86 7.71
C MET A 245 4.68 13.34 7.48
N GLN A 246 4.40 12.87 6.26
CA GLN A 246 4.55 11.46 5.88
C GLN A 246 6.01 10.99 6.07
N VAL A 247 6.97 11.77 5.56
CA VAL A 247 8.41 11.49 5.75
C VAL A 247 8.80 11.47 7.24
N ARG A 248 8.28 12.41 8.04
CA ARG A 248 8.54 12.48 9.49
C ARG A 248 8.09 11.20 10.21
N ASP A 249 6.95 10.66 9.84
CA ASP A 249 6.42 9.43 10.45
C ASP A 249 7.34 8.25 10.19
N VAL A 250 7.78 8.09 8.96
CA VAL A 250 8.73 7.02 8.60
C VAL A 250 10.02 7.16 9.39
N LEU A 251 10.58 8.37 9.48
CA LEU A 251 11.79 8.63 10.26
C LEU A 251 11.59 8.36 11.74
N ASN A 252 10.44 8.68 12.31
CA ASN A 252 10.12 8.40 13.71
C ASN A 252 9.96 6.90 13.96
N LEU A 253 9.27 6.17 13.09
CA LEU A 253 9.20 4.71 13.15
C LEU A 253 10.60 4.08 13.11
N LYS A 254 11.46 4.52 12.19
CA LYS A 254 12.86 4.05 12.13
C LYS A 254 13.65 4.36 13.41
N ARG A 255 13.52 5.57 13.96
CA ARG A 255 14.15 5.97 15.24
C ARG A 255 13.63 5.15 16.42
N GLY A 256 12.36 4.75 16.38
CA GLY A 256 11.74 3.85 17.35
C GLY A 256 12.21 2.39 17.25
N GLY A 257 13.06 2.06 16.25
CA GLY A 257 13.58 0.70 16.05
C GLY A 257 12.68 -0.21 15.21
N TYR A 258 11.61 0.32 14.65
CA TYR A 258 10.73 -0.44 13.74
C TYR A 258 11.40 -0.64 12.37
N ASN A 259 11.15 -1.80 11.75
CA ASN A 259 11.55 -2.11 10.39
C ASN A 259 10.35 -2.37 9.49
N ALA A 260 9.13 -2.32 10.03
CA ALA A 260 7.89 -2.54 9.30
C ALA A 260 6.77 -1.63 9.80
N VAL A 261 5.76 -1.41 8.96
CA VAL A 261 4.52 -0.71 9.28
C VAL A 261 3.35 -1.40 8.59
N ARG A 262 2.20 -1.44 9.24
CA ARG A 262 0.94 -1.84 8.63
C ARG A 262 0.06 -0.60 8.47
N ALA A 263 -0.36 -0.34 7.25
CA ALA A 263 -1.24 0.77 6.88
C ALA A 263 -2.68 0.46 7.28
N ALA A 264 -2.98 0.60 8.56
CA ALA A 264 -4.30 0.27 9.09
C ALA A 264 -5.26 1.44 8.92
N HIS A 265 -6.41 1.26 8.27
CA HIS A 265 -6.94 0.09 7.54
C HIS A 265 -7.37 0.56 6.14
N TYR A 266 -6.45 1.11 5.38
CA TYR A 266 -6.69 1.72 4.05
C TYR A 266 -5.35 2.01 3.33
N PRO A 267 -5.38 2.21 2.00
CA PRO A 267 -4.17 2.50 1.23
C PRO A 267 -3.48 3.80 1.67
N SER A 268 -2.16 3.72 1.81
CA SER A 268 -1.30 4.83 2.23
C SER A 268 -1.25 5.97 1.22
N ASP A 269 -0.82 7.13 1.71
CA ASP A 269 -0.40 8.25 0.87
C ASP A 269 0.84 7.85 0.05
N PRO A 270 0.91 8.19 -1.26
CA PRO A 270 2.09 7.88 -2.09
C PRO A 270 3.40 8.40 -1.48
N ALA A 271 3.41 9.61 -0.92
CA ALA A 271 4.60 10.18 -0.28
C ALA A 271 5.06 9.40 0.96
N PHE A 272 4.15 8.67 1.63
CA PHE A 272 4.50 7.76 2.71
C PHE A 272 5.25 6.54 2.19
N LEU A 273 4.78 5.94 1.10
CA LEU A 273 5.44 4.78 0.46
C LEU A 273 6.81 5.16 -0.11
N ASP A 274 6.92 6.32 -0.79
CA ASP A 274 8.20 6.87 -1.24
C ASP A 274 9.20 7.02 -0.09
N ALA A 275 8.73 7.48 1.07
CA ALA A 275 9.56 7.59 2.25
C ALA A 275 9.93 6.22 2.83
N CYS A 276 9.02 5.24 2.81
CA CYS A 276 9.30 3.86 3.22
C CYS A 276 10.38 3.22 2.34
N ASP A 277 10.32 3.44 1.02
CA ASP A 277 11.34 2.98 0.08
C ASP A 277 12.71 3.60 0.38
N ARG A 278 12.71 4.92 0.56
CA ARG A 278 13.95 5.71 0.76
C ARG A 278 14.62 5.43 2.09
N TYR A 279 13.86 5.25 3.16
CA TYR A 279 14.41 5.08 4.51
C TYR A 279 14.40 3.64 5.01
N GLY A 280 13.85 2.72 4.21
CA GLY A 280 13.88 1.29 4.48
C GLY A 280 12.88 0.87 5.57
N LEU A 281 11.58 1.00 5.30
CA LEU A 281 10.52 0.51 6.15
C LEU A 281 9.63 -0.44 5.34
N LEU A 282 9.49 -1.70 5.76
CA LEU A 282 8.60 -2.65 5.10
C LEU A 282 7.13 -2.26 5.33
N VAL A 283 6.29 -2.47 4.33
CA VAL A 283 4.88 -2.05 4.37
C VAL A 283 3.95 -3.24 4.13
N VAL A 284 2.92 -3.34 4.97
CA VAL A 284 1.71 -4.11 4.71
C VAL A 284 0.63 -3.12 4.26
N GLU A 285 0.29 -3.15 2.97
CA GLU A 285 -0.74 -2.29 2.38
C GLU A 285 -2.12 -2.92 2.51
N CYS A 286 -3.14 -2.13 2.88
CA CYS A 286 -4.47 -2.62 3.22
C CYS A 286 -5.55 -2.00 2.34
N ILE A 287 -6.54 -2.79 1.91
CA ILE A 287 -7.78 -2.25 1.34
C ILE A 287 -8.64 -1.59 2.44
N PRO A 288 -9.47 -0.57 2.11
CA PRO A 288 -10.23 0.14 3.13
C PRO A 288 -11.37 -0.70 3.68
N GLY A 289 -11.37 -0.96 4.99
CA GLY A 289 -12.46 -1.68 5.66
C GLY A 289 -12.15 -2.03 7.11
N TRP A 290 -13.20 -1.93 7.95
CA TRP A 290 -13.13 -2.31 9.36
C TRP A 290 -14.51 -2.68 9.89
N GLN A 291 -14.65 -3.93 10.36
CA GLN A 291 -15.86 -4.49 11.00
C GLN A 291 -17.16 -4.20 10.23
N PHE A 292 -17.09 -4.22 8.90
CA PHE A 292 -18.25 -3.98 8.03
C PHE A 292 -18.10 -4.69 6.69
N PHE A 293 -19.19 -5.23 6.20
CA PHE A 293 -19.35 -5.76 4.85
C PHE A 293 -20.76 -5.50 4.36
N ASN A 294 -20.89 -5.09 3.10
CA ASN A 294 -22.17 -4.94 2.42
C ASN A 294 -22.21 -5.88 1.20
N PRO A 295 -23.17 -6.81 1.10
CA PRO A 295 -23.29 -7.74 -0.03
C PRO A 295 -23.83 -7.09 -1.31
N ASP A 296 -24.18 -5.80 -1.31
CA ASP A 296 -24.60 -5.09 -2.50
C ASP A 296 -23.48 -5.10 -3.55
N THR A 297 -23.82 -5.38 -4.80
CA THR A 297 -22.87 -5.48 -5.91
C THR A 297 -22.09 -4.19 -6.13
N THR A 298 -22.68 -3.03 -5.84
CA THR A 298 -22.00 -1.73 -5.93
C THR A 298 -20.85 -1.63 -4.94
N PHE A 299 -21.08 -2.02 -3.67
CA PHE A 299 -20.04 -2.06 -2.66
C PHE A 299 -18.92 -3.04 -3.05
N VAL A 300 -19.29 -4.25 -3.46
CA VAL A 300 -18.33 -5.29 -3.85
C VAL A 300 -17.51 -4.81 -5.06
N ASN A 301 -18.13 -4.25 -6.09
CA ASN A 301 -17.41 -3.74 -7.27
C ASN A 301 -16.45 -2.60 -6.90
N ARG A 302 -16.86 -1.67 -6.05
CA ARG A 302 -15.99 -0.59 -5.54
C ARG A 302 -14.84 -1.13 -4.70
N LEU A 303 -15.07 -2.17 -3.91
CA LEU A 303 -14.03 -2.84 -3.13
C LEU A 303 -12.95 -3.45 -4.03
N PHE A 304 -13.36 -4.16 -5.09
CA PHE A 304 -12.44 -4.70 -6.10
C PHE A 304 -11.71 -3.61 -6.88
N ASP A 305 -12.38 -2.52 -7.22
CA ASP A 305 -11.77 -1.36 -7.89
C ASP A 305 -10.65 -0.75 -7.04
N VAL A 306 -10.93 -0.51 -5.76
CA VAL A 306 -9.91 -0.02 -4.81
C VAL A 306 -8.74 -0.99 -4.69
N GLY A 307 -9.01 -2.30 -4.57
CA GLY A 307 -7.95 -3.31 -4.47
C GLY A 307 -7.06 -3.36 -5.70
N ARG A 308 -7.64 -3.33 -6.92
CA ARG A 308 -6.89 -3.28 -8.18
C ARG A 308 -6.04 -2.00 -8.27
N LYS A 309 -6.64 -0.85 -7.99
CA LYS A 309 -5.95 0.45 -8.05
C LYS A 309 -4.80 0.54 -7.04
N MET A 310 -5.00 0.03 -5.83
CA MET A 310 -3.94 -0.04 -4.80
C MET A 310 -2.74 -0.82 -5.33
N ILE A 311 -2.96 -2.03 -5.86
CA ILE A 311 -1.86 -2.85 -6.38
C ILE A 311 -1.20 -2.18 -7.58
N ARG A 312 -1.95 -1.65 -8.54
CA ARG A 312 -1.40 -1.01 -9.75
C ARG A 312 -0.57 0.23 -9.43
N ARG A 313 -1.01 1.06 -8.46
CA ARG A 313 -0.28 2.24 -8.01
C ARG A 313 1.02 1.87 -7.32
N ASP A 314 0.96 0.86 -6.44
CA ASP A 314 1.99 0.63 -5.44
C ASP A 314 2.92 -0.58 -5.74
N ARG A 315 2.67 -1.30 -6.82
CA ARG A 315 3.39 -2.55 -7.17
C ARG A 315 4.89 -2.42 -7.41
N ASN A 316 5.38 -1.21 -7.74
CA ASN A 316 6.80 -0.95 -7.97
C ASN A 316 7.55 -0.55 -6.69
N HIS A 317 6.85 -0.26 -5.58
CA HIS A 317 7.47 0.08 -4.30
C HIS A 317 8.17 -1.14 -3.68
N PRO A 318 9.51 -1.14 -3.52
CA PRO A 318 10.21 -2.25 -2.89
C PRO A 318 9.85 -2.44 -1.42
N SER A 319 9.36 -1.41 -0.74
CA SER A 319 8.92 -1.48 0.65
C SER A 319 7.66 -2.30 0.85
N VAL A 320 6.76 -2.36 -0.14
CA VAL A 320 5.51 -3.12 -0.03
C VAL A 320 5.80 -4.61 -0.16
N VAL A 321 5.54 -5.38 0.90
CA VAL A 321 5.85 -6.81 0.99
C VAL A 321 4.65 -7.70 1.25
N LEU A 322 3.53 -7.11 1.65
CA LEU A 322 2.24 -7.78 1.85
C LEU A 322 1.09 -6.90 1.42
N TRP A 323 0.12 -7.53 0.76
CA TRP A 323 -1.13 -6.93 0.33
C TRP A 323 -2.28 -7.49 1.17
N GLU A 324 -2.77 -6.73 2.12
CA GLU A 324 -3.93 -7.11 2.90
C GLU A 324 -5.20 -6.83 2.10
N THR A 325 -5.60 -7.82 1.29
CA THR A 325 -6.84 -7.78 0.51
C THR A 325 -8.03 -8.34 1.30
N ALA A 326 -8.04 -8.10 2.60
CA ALA A 326 -9.07 -8.49 3.54
C ALA A 326 -9.69 -7.27 4.22
N LEU A 327 -10.99 -7.32 4.45
CA LEU A 327 -11.67 -6.32 5.29
C LEU A 327 -11.34 -6.62 6.75
N ASN A 328 -10.61 -5.73 7.41
CA ASN A 328 -10.17 -5.91 8.79
C ASN A 328 -11.34 -6.24 9.72
N GLU A 329 -11.21 -7.31 10.54
CA GLU A 329 -12.20 -7.74 11.54
C GLU A 329 -13.65 -7.87 11.02
N SER A 330 -13.81 -8.13 9.73
CA SER A 330 -15.13 -8.18 9.09
C SER A 330 -15.57 -9.59 8.79
N ARG A 331 -16.88 -9.81 8.83
CA ARG A 331 -17.50 -11.08 8.40
C ARG A 331 -18.03 -10.92 6.99
N TYR A 332 -17.47 -11.67 6.07
CA TYR A 332 -17.86 -11.72 4.66
C TYR A 332 -17.75 -13.15 4.12
N PRO A 333 -18.37 -13.47 2.96
CA PRO A 333 -18.32 -14.83 2.40
C PRO A 333 -16.89 -15.25 2.05
N VAL A 334 -16.57 -16.54 2.23
CA VAL A 334 -15.29 -17.15 1.81
C VAL A 334 -15.02 -16.91 0.33
N SER A 335 -16.05 -17.00 -0.52
CA SER A 335 -15.92 -16.71 -1.95
C SER A 335 -15.39 -15.30 -2.25
N LEU A 336 -15.75 -14.30 -1.45
CA LEU A 336 -15.20 -12.95 -1.60
C LEU A 336 -13.70 -12.91 -1.29
N ALA A 337 -13.26 -13.62 -0.22
CA ALA A 337 -11.85 -13.72 0.11
C ALA A 337 -11.05 -14.40 -1.02
N GLU A 338 -11.58 -15.51 -1.55
CA GLU A 338 -10.97 -16.21 -2.69
C GLU A 338 -10.87 -15.33 -3.93
N ASP A 339 -11.91 -14.56 -4.24
CA ASP A 339 -11.93 -13.70 -5.41
C ASP A 339 -11.04 -12.48 -5.24
N LEU A 340 -10.92 -11.90 -4.03
CA LEU A 340 -9.96 -10.83 -3.72
C LEU A 340 -8.51 -11.33 -3.87
N GLN A 341 -8.20 -12.53 -3.41
CA GLN A 341 -6.89 -13.14 -3.61
C GLN A 341 -6.59 -13.38 -5.10
N LYS A 342 -7.53 -13.99 -5.83
CA LYS A 342 -7.37 -14.18 -7.28
C LYS A 342 -7.15 -12.86 -8.02
N MET A 343 -7.89 -11.83 -7.65
CA MET A 343 -7.73 -10.49 -8.21
C MET A 343 -6.32 -9.95 -7.95
N ALA A 344 -5.82 -10.05 -6.71
CA ALA A 344 -4.50 -9.56 -6.35
C ALA A 344 -3.38 -10.28 -7.14
N HIS A 345 -3.43 -11.62 -7.20
CA HIS A 345 -2.46 -12.40 -7.97
C HIS A 345 -2.57 -12.16 -9.49
N ALA A 346 -3.76 -11.82 -10.01
CA ALA A 346 -3.90 -11.42 -11.40
C ALA A 346 -3.26 -10.05 -11.68
N GLU A 347 -3.38 -9.08 -10.76
CA GLU A 347 -2.80 -7.73 -10.91
C GLU A 347 -1.28 -7.69 -10.73
N MET A 348 -0.72 -8.63 -9.96
CA MET A 348 0.73 -8.76 -9.76
C MET A 348 1.13 -10.23 -9.84
N PRO A 349 1.23 -10.80 -11.07
CA PRO A 349 1.62 -12.19 -11.25
C PRO A 349 3.09 -12.42 -10.87
N GLY A 350 3.39 -13.63 -10.41
CA GLY A 350 4.73 -14.05 -10.03
C GLY A 350 4.85 -14.48 -8.56
N ASP A 351 6.07 -14.83 -8.16
CA ASP A 351 6.38 -15.38 -6.84
C ASP A 351 6.75 -14.32 -5.78
N GLN A 352 6.63 -13.04 -6.13
CA GLN A 352 6.90 -11.89 -5.25
C GLN A 352 5.60 -11.23 -4.71
N MET A 353 4.43 -11.79 -5.05
CA MET A 353 3.14 -11.35 -4.55
C MET A 353 2.71 -12.23 -3.36
N TYR A 354 2.38 -11.58 -2.25
CA TYR A 354 1.84 -12.24 -1.08
C TYR A 354 0.64 -11.47 -0.55
N THR A 355 -0.49 -12.15 -0.44
CA THR A 355 -1.70 -11.60 0.17
C THR A 355 -1.78 -11.98 1.64
N ALA A 356 -2.34 -11.09 2.46
CA ALA A 356 -2.59 -11.34 3.87
C ALA A 356 -4.07 -11.21 4.21
N GLY A 357 -4.54 -12.02 5.14
CA GLY A 357 -5.94 -12.02 5.54
C GLY A 357 -6.18 -12.35 7.00
N ASP A 358 -7.36 -11.92 7.46
CA ASP A 358 -7.86 -12.08 8.81
C ASP A 358 -8.86 -13.24 8.91
N TYR A 359 -8.72 -14.05 9.97
CA TYR A 359 -9.62 -15.18 10.20
C TYR A 359 -10.75 -14.87 11.21
N LEU A 360 -10.85 -13.66 11.74
CA LEU A 360 -11.89 -13.32 12.74
C LEU A 360 -13.33 -13.57 12.29
N GLY A 361 -13.50 -13.84 11.01
CA GLY A 361 -14.77 -14.26 10.43
C GLY A 361 -15.01 -15.76 10.43
N HIS A 362 -14.04 -16.56 9.96
CA HIS A 362 -14.22 -17.98 9.70
C HIS A 362 -12.88 -18.72 9.64
N ALA A 363 -12.76 -19.86 10.37
CA ALA A 363 -11.61 -20.76 10.24
C ALA A 363 -11.39 -21.25 8.79
N ASP A 364 -12.43 -21.22 7.96
CA ASP A 364 -12.41 -21.68 6.57
C ASP A 364 -11.69 -20.70 5.61
N MET A 365 -11.32 -19.48 6.03
CA MET A 365 -10.62 -18.51 5.18
C MET A 365 -9.09 -18.70 5.15
N GLU A 366 -8.54 -19.57 5.98
CA GLU A 366 -7.08 -19.79 6.05
C GLU A 366 -6.49 -20.18 4.68
N HIS A 367 -7.24 -20.89 3.86
CA HIS A 367 -6.80 -21.29 2.52
C HIS A 367 -6.85 -20.13 1.48
N CYS A 368 -7.56 -19.03 1.78
CA CYS A 368 -7.76 -17.94 0.83
C CYS A 368 -6.56 -17.00 0.70
N TYR A 369 -5.63 -16.98 1.65
CA TYR A 369 -4.50 -16.02 1.68
C TYR A 369 -3.16 -16.75 1.72
N ASP A 370 -2.11 -16.07 1.22
CA ASP A 370 -0.75 -16.64 1.21
C ASP A 370 -0.11 -16.58 2.60
N VAL A 371 -0.34 -15.46 3.30
CA VAL A 371 0.13 -15.21 4.65
C VAL A 371 -1.08 -14.96 5.55
N PHE A 372 -1.08 -15.56 6.70
CA PHE A 372 -2.20 -15.51 7.59
C PHE A 372 -1.82 -14.79 8.88
N TYR A 373 -2.66 -13.92 9.39
CA TYR A 373 -2.37 -13.38 10.69
C TYR A 373 -3.28 -13.97 11.77
N LYS A 374 -2.61 -14.39 12.81
CA LYS A 374 -3.24 -14.93 13.99
C LYS A 374 -3.19 -13.89 15.10
N GLN A 375 -4.35 -13.51 15.59
CA GLN A 375 -4.42 -12.78 16.83
C GLN A 375 -4.12 -13.78 17.95
N VAL A 376 -3.06 -13.52 18.71
CA VAL A 376 -2.81 -14.32 19.92
C VAL A 376 -3.88 -13.94 20.95
N LYS A 377 -4.96 -14.69 20.98
CA LYS A 377 -5.98 -14.58 22.04
C LYS A 377 -5.80 -15.70 23.05
N GLY A 378 -5.61 -15.33 24.29
CA GLY A 378 -5.74 -16.20 25.43
C GLY A 378 -4.51 -16.26 26.33
N TYR A 379 -4.74 -16.15 27.61
CA TYR A 379 -3.77 -16.50 28.64
C TYR A 379 -3.52 -18.02 28.56
N PRO A 380 -2.26 -18.45 28.61
CA PRO A 380 -1.99 -19.84 28.91
C PRO A 380 -2.50 -20.11 30.32
N LYS A 381 -3.49 -20.97 30.43
CA LYS A 381 -4.12 -21.29 31.70
C LYS A 381 -3.17 -21.97 32.71
N ASN A 382 -2.01 -22.43 32.29
CA ASN A 382 -1.10 -23.27 33.07
C ASN A 382 0.38 -22.89 32.99
N GLY A 383 0.74 -21.66 32.61
CA GLY A 383 2.15 -21.23 32.61
C GLY A 383 3.03 -21.79 31.47
N ASP A 384 2.52 -22.69 30.66
CA ASP A 384 3.23 -23.22 29.50
C ASP A 384 2.78 -22.54 28.21
N VAL A 385 3.32 -21.36 28.01
CA VAL A 385 3.01 -20.48 26.88
C VAL A 385 3.57 -21.05 25.56
N MET A 386 4.66 -21.82 25.65
CA MET A 386 5.35 -22.33 24.46
C MET A 386 4.65 -23.54 23.82
N SER A 387 3.98 -24.39 24.62
CA SER A 387 3.28 -25.55 24.04
C SER A 387 2.02 -25.14 23.29
N ASN A 388 1.22 -24.24 23.85
CA ASN A 388 0.02 -23.73 23.21
C ASN A 388 0.33 -22.91 21.95
N PHE A 389 1.47 -22.22 21.93
CA PHE A 389 1.95 -21.49 20.75
C PHE A 389 2.41 -22.44 19.64
N ARG A 390 3.09 -23.52 19.97
CA ARG A 390 3.58 -24.50 18.98
C ARG A 390 2.47 -25.35 18.37
N GLU A 391 1.52 -25.83 19.14
CA GLU A 391 0.42 -26.70 18.63
C GLU A 391 -0.55 -25.93 17.74
N ASP A 392 -0.81 -24.66 18.05
CA ASP A 392 -1.62 -23.77 17.25
C ASP A 392 -0.91 -23.20 16.04
N PHE A 393 0.43 -23.17 16.04
CA PHE A 393 1.29 -22.58 15.01
C PHE A 393 2.08 -23.60 14.18
N ILE A 394 1.75 -24.86 14.18
CA ILE A 394 2.15 -25.76 13.08
C ILE A 394 1.36 -25.29 11.87
N ALA A 395 1.79 -24.15 11.35
CA ALA A 395 1.09 -23.46 10.31
C ALA A 395 1.28 -24.20 9.01
N ILE A 396 0.19 -24.50 8.37
CA ILE A 396 0.14 -24.92 6.98
C ILE A 396 0.62 -23.75 6.07
N LYS A 397 0.61 -22.52 6.60
CA LYS A 397 0.96 -21.27 5.92
C LYS A 397 1.81 -20.36 6.81
N PRO A 398 2.59 -19.43 6.22
CA PRO A 398 3.30 -18.39 6.97
C PRO A 398 2.33 -17.52 7.76
N VAL A 399 2.77 -17.09 8.94
CA VAL A 399 1.96 -16.28 9.86
C VAL A 399 2.68 -15.05 10.36
N PHE A 400 1.92 -14.03 10.77
CA PHE A 400 2.41 -12.89 11.54
C PHE A 400 1.32 -12.39 12.50
N THR A 401 1.68 -11.62 13.51
CA THR A 401 0.74 -10.98 14.43
C THR A 401 0.48 -9.54 13.98
N ARG A 402 -0.74 -9.27 13.49
CA ARG A 402 -1.08 -7.94 12.92
C ARG A 402 -1.24 -6.84 13.95
N GLU A 403 -1.68 -7.19 15.18
CA GLU A 403 -2.00 -6.23 16.23
C GLU A 403 -1.72 -6.84 17.60
N TRP A 404 -1.05 -6.08 18.48
CA TRP A 404 -0.85 -6.38 19.87
C TRP A 404 -0.68 -5.08 20.67
N GLY A 405 -0.88 -5.14 21.99
CA GLY A 405 -0.75 -3.99 22.88
C GLY A 405 -2.02 -3.15 23.03
N ASP A 406 -3.11 -3.57 22.39
CA ASP A 406 -4.42 -2.97 22.58
C ASP A 406 -5.00 -3.31 23.97
N GLY A 407 -5.69 -2.35 24.59
CA GLY A 407 -6.46 -2.56 25.83
C GLY A 407 -5.67 -2.56 27.14
N ALA A 408 -4.45 -2.09 27.16
CA ALA A 408 -3.61 -2.01 28.37
C ALA A 408 -4.03 -0.90 29.36
N GLY A 409 -5.30 -0.77 29.70
CA GLY A 409 -5.76 0.06 30.81
C GLY A 409 -7.02 0.89 30.58
N PRO A 410 -7.53 1.57 31.63
CA PRO A 410 -8.71 2.43 31.51
C PRO A 410 -8.39 3.61 30.60
N LYS A 411 -9.35 3.93 29.74
CA LYS A 411 -9.27 5.07 28.81
C LYS A 411 -9.25 6.38 29.58
N PRO A 412 -8.28 7.29 29.34
CA PRO A 412 -8.27 8.57 30.04
C PRO A 412 -9.40 9.46 29.56
N ARG A 413 -10.24 9.88 30.46
CA ARG A 413 -11.25 10.92 30.24
C ARG A 413 -10.83 12.29 30.78
N VAL A 414 -9.51 12.61 30.90
CA VAL A 414 -9.12 13.62 31.88
C VAL A 414 -8.00 14.55 31.41
N SER A 415 -7.81 15.64 32.15
CA SER A 415 -6.88 16.74 31.92
C SER A 415 -5.51 16.33 31.37
N LEU A 416 -4.81 17.20 30.66
CA LEU A 416 -3.47 16.98 30.11
C LEU A 416 -2.49 16.33 31.09
N LYS A 417 -2.57 16.67 32.40
CA LYS A 417 -1.68 16.13 33.43
C LYS A 417 -1.96 14.67 33.78
N GLU A 418 -3.23 14.28 33.79
CA GLU A 418 -3.64 12.87 33.99
C GLU A 418 -3.37 12.05 32.76
N ASN A 419 -3.42 12.67 31.58
CA ASN A 419 -3.06 12.05 30.33
C ASN A 419 -1.56 11.66 30.27
N GLU A 420 -0.65 12.49 30.77
CA GLU A 420 0.77 12.15 30.87
C GLU A 420 1.04 10.95 31.78
N GLN A 421 0.34 10.88 32.92
CA GLN A 421 0.45 9.74 33.83
C GLN A 421 -0.10 8.46 33.21
N GLU A 422 -1.19 8.55 32.50
CA GLU A 422 -1.80 7.41 31.81
C GLU A 422 -0.93 6.92 30.66
N GLN A 423 -0.36 7.81 29.86
CA GLN A 423 0.61 7.46 28.81
C GLN A 423 1.84 6.72 29.39
N LEU A 424 2.38 7.20 30.48
CA LEU A 424 3.46 6.51 31.19
C LEU A 424 3.03 5.11 31.67
N ARG A 425 1.84 5.00 32.24
CA ARG A 425 1.29 3.72 32.68
C ARG A 425 1.10 2.75 31.53
N GLN A 426 0.62 3.20 30.38
CA GLN A 426 0.47 2.39 29.16
C GLN A 426 1.83 1.94 28.63
N CYS A 427 2.84 2.82 28.63
CA CYS A 427 4.21 2.45 28.26
C CYS A 427 4.76 1.35 29.19
N PHE A 428 4.60 1.49 30.50
CA PHE A 428 5.03 0.46 31.44
C PHE A 428 4.26 -0.86 31.27
N SER A 429 2.95 -0.80 31.07
CA SER A 429 2.14 -1.99 30.80
C SER A 429 2.57 -2.72 29.53
N ARG A 430 2.93 -1.99 28.46
CA ARG A 430 3.47 -2.59 27.23
C ARG A 430 4.84 -3.22 27.44
N ILE A 431 5.70 -2.59 28.23
CA ILE A 431 7.00 -3.18 28.64
C ILE A 431 6.78 -4.45 29.44
N GLU A 432 5.83 -4.46 30.37
CA GLU A 432 5.48 -5.65 31.16
C GLU A 432 4.92 -6.77 30.25
N GLN A 433 4.11 -6.44 29.27
CA GLN A 433 3.63 -7.41 28.27
C GLN A 433 4.79 -8.01 27.47
N LEU A 434 5.74 -7.19 27.06
CA LEU A 434 6.95 -7.65 26.35
C LEU A 434 7.86 -8.51 27.23
N ASN A 435 7.82 -8.34 28.55
CA ASN A 435 8.61 -9.10 29.52
C ASN A 435 7.89 -10.36 30.06
N GLY A 436 6.82 -10.80 29.43
CA GLY A 436 6.14 -12.04 29.78
C GLY A 436 5.09 -11.96 30.89
N ASN A 437 4.82 -10.76 31.43
CA ASN A 437 3.74 -10.54 32.40
C ASN A 437 2.37 -10.26 31.78
N GLY A 438 2.19 -10.63 30.51
CA GLY A 438 1.00 -10.39 29.75
C GLY A 438 0.90 -11.31 28.54
N TYR A 439 0.26 -10.82 27.47
CA TYR A 439 -0.06 -11.60 26.29
C TYR A 439 1.12 -11.93 25.37
N PHE A 440 2.31 -11.30 25.60
CA PHE A 440 3.46 -11.40 24.71
C PHE A 440 4.80 -11.39 25.45
N ASP A 441 5.66 -12.31 25.05
CA ASP A 441 7.07 -12.33 25.37
C ASP A 441 7.88 -12.20 24.07
N TRP A 442 8.79 -11.22 23.98
CA TRP A 442 9.75 -11.11 22.89
C TRP A 442 10.52 -12.39 22.63
N CYS A 443 10.92 -13.06 23.71
CA CYS A 443 11.65 -14.32 23.60
C CYS A 443 10.83 -15.40 22.92
N MET A 444 9.51 -15.38 23.07
CA MET A 444 8.61 -16.33 22.41
C MET A 444 8.46 -16.04 20.93
N LEU A 445 8.39 -14.77 20.54
CA LEU A 445 8.33 -14.37 19.16
C LEU A 445 9.64 -14.70 18.44
N ASP A 446 10.78 -14.40 19.07
CA ASP A 446 12.11 -14.73 18.54
C ASP A 446 12.38 -16.26 18.51
N ALA A 447 11.71 -17.04 19.36
CA ALA A 447 11.82 -18.51 19.41
C ALA A 447 10.96 -19.23 18.35
N ASN A 448 10.06 -18.51 17.64
CA ASN A 448 9.24 -19.06 16.58
C ASN A 448 9.75 -18.59 15.20
N PRO A 449 10.64 -19.36 14.57
CA PRO A 449 11.25 -18.97 13.29
C PRO A 449 10.20 -18.85 12.15
N ASN A 450 9.06 -19.51 12.28
CA ASN A 450 7.98 -19.45 11.30
C ASN A 450 7.11 -18.19 11.41
N MET A 451 7.31 -17.35 12.43
CA MET A 451 6.59 -16.08 12.52
C MET A 451 7.30 -15.01 11.70
N GLY A 452 6.61 -14.44 10.70
CA GLY A 452 7.16 -13.37 9.86
C GLY A 452 7.32 -12.04 10.59
N GLY A 453 6.61 -11.83 11.71
CA GLY A 453 6.73 -10.60 12.49
C GLY A 453 5.51 -10.26 13.33
N HIS A 454 5.54 -9.09 13.93
CA HIS A 454 4.45 -8.54 14.74
C HIS A 454 4.32 -7.03 14.59
N PHE A 455 3.10 -6.50 14.83
CA PHE A 455 2.78 -5.09 14.71
C PHE A 455 2.08 -4.56 15.96
N LEU A 456 2.68 -3.56 16.59
CA LEU A 456 2.10 -2.87 17.74
C LEU A 456 0.84 -2.09 17.35
N TRP A 457 -0.22 -2.16 18.14
CA TRP A 457 -1.34 -1.24 18.06
C TRP A 457 -1.21 -0.16 19.14
N SER A 458 -0.98 1.08 18.79
CA SER A 458 -0.63 1.63 17.47
C SER A 458 0.55 2.60 17.60
N TYR A 459 1.11 3.04 16.46
CA TYR A 459 2.24 3.97 16.42
C TYR A 459 1.88 5.35 16.95
N ASN A 460 0.71 5.85 16.57
CA ASN A 460 0.27 7.21 16.88
C ASN A 460 -1.15 7.23 17.42
N ASP A 461 -1.46 8.28 18.17
CA ASP A 461 -2.83 8.60 18.55
C ASP A 461 -3.63 9.01 17.32
N TYR A 462 -4.90 8.64 17.28
CA TYR A 462 -5.82 8.97 16.21
C TYR A 462 -7.24 9.16 16.76
N ALA A 463 -8.08 9.92 16.03
CA ALA A 463 -9.45 10.14 16.41
C ALA A 463 -10.33 8.94 16.05
N ARG A 464 -11.22 8.56 16.95
CA ARG A 464 -12.23 7.51 16.74
C ARG A 464 -13.61 8.10 16.53
N GLY A 465 -14.43 7.42 15.71
CA GLY A 465 -15.82 7.80 15.47
C GLY A 465 -16.82 7.33 16.52
N SER A 466 -16.39 6.52 17.50
CA SER A 466 -17.28 6.03 18.56
C SER A 466 -17.71 7.13 19.53
N GLU A 467 -18.91 7.02 20.12
CA GLU A 467 -19.50 7.98 21.07
C GLU A 467 -18.62 8.32 22.30
N ASP A 468 -17.63 7.50 22.58
CA ASP A 468 -16.55 7.81 23.52
C ASP A 468 -15.48 8.62 22.77
N GLU A 469 -15.52 9.94 22.81
CA GLU A 469 -14.57 10.92 22.26
C GLU A 469 -13.13 10.74 22.78
N THR A 470 -12.61 9.54 22.77
CA THR A 470 -11.25 9.27 23.22
C THR A 470 -10.31 9.23 22.04
N MET A 471 -9.36 10.15 22.00
CA MET A 471 -8.14 9.97 21.23
C MET A 471 -7.35 8.80 21.83
N TYR A 472 -6.88 7.91 21.00
CA TYR A 472 -5.95 6.84 21.37
C TYR A 472 -4.53 7.20 21.02
#